data_33fc58c044f53891f90dc0971041ba10
#
_entry.id   33fc58c044f53891f90dc0971041ba10
#
_cell.length_a   1.000
_cell.length_b   1.000
_cell.length_c   1.000
_cell.angle_alpha   90.00
_cell.angle_beta   90.00
_cell.angle_gamma   90.00
#
_symmetry.space_group_name_H-M   'P 1'
#
loop_
_entity.id
_entity.type
_entity.pdbx_description
1 polymer ?
#
loop_
_entity_poly.entity_id
_entity_poly.type
_entity_poly.pdbx_seq_one_letter_code
_entity_poly.pdbx_strand_id
1 'polypeptide(L)'
;NTGAVPVTVLGFGDRQYPAFCAYAEVLENTLRAQGWPALLPLESIHQQSSQQFARWGRDLAQALGEPVVLDHVPRMPPTTELTLMARQDYIGGTGEPTAILRFSWPALDGGARPRGHSLARFSAGDLVGIVPPGSAVPRFYSLASGAKDGFLEICVRLLPGGLCSTHLLGLQPGEPIAAFIRSNPGFSMPGKRRPLLLIGAGAGMAPLAGFI
;
A
#
# COMPACT_ATOMS: atom_id res chain seq x y z
N ASN A 1 33.18 28.19 19.21
CA ASN A 1 32.35 27.91 18.02
C ASN A 1 31.93 26.45 18.07
N THR A 2 30.86 26.15 18.80
CA THR A 2 30.13 24.90 18.59
C THR A 2 29.39 25.07 17.25
N GLY A 3 30.03 24.61 16.16
CA GLY A 3 29.37 24.55 14.87
C GLY A 3 28.05 23.81 15.06
N ALA A 4 26.92 24.41 14.66
CA ALA A 4 25.62 23.76 14.77
C ALA A 4 25.67 22.46 13.95
N VAL A 5 25.36 21.35 14.60
CA VAL A 5 25.34 20.03 13.93
C VAL A 5 24.17 20.03 12.93
N PRO A 6 24.39 19.65 11.67
CA PRO A 6 23.32 19.53 10.71
C PRO A 6 22.28 18.51 11.17
N VAL A 7 20.99 18.84 10.98
CA VAL A 7 19.87 18.01 11.41
C VAL A 7 18.98 17.65 10.24
N THR A 8 18.31 16.51 10.32
CA THR A 8 17.21 16.17 9.41
C THR A 8 16.02 15.69 10.22
N VAL A 9 14.82 16.00 9.77
CA VAL A 9 13.56 15.61 10.41
C VAL A 9 12.81 14.66 9.50
N LEU A 10 12.41 13.52 10.08
CA LEU A 10 11.58 12.53 9.41
C LEU A 10 10.27 12.40 10.16
N GLY A 11 9.15 12.69 9.49
CA GLY A 11 7.81 12.56 10.05
C GLY A 11 7.11 11.30 9.57
N PHE A 12 6.47 10.58 10.50
CA PHE A 12 5.55 9.49 10.17
C PHE A 12 4.13 9.93 10.47
N GLY A 13 3.22 9.74 9.53
CA GLY A 13 1.83 10.12 9.71
C GLY A 13 0.87 9.38 8.78
N ASP A 14 -0.41 9.69 8.91
CA ASP A 14 -1.44 9.20 8.02
C ASP A 14 -2.17 10.39 7.39
N ARG A 15 -2.19 10.46 6.05
CA ARG A 15 -2.86 11.53 5.28
C ARG A 15 -4.38 11.56 5.46
N GLN A 16 -4.96 10.54 6.08
CA GLN A 16 -6.37 10.56 6.47
C GLN A 16 -6.66 11.56 7.60
N TYR A 17 -5.64 11.95 8.37
CA TYR A 17 -5.77 12.96 9.41
C TYR A 17 -5.39 14.35 8.88
N PRO A 18 -6.19 15.39 9.17
CA PRO A 18 -5.93 16.76 8.67
C PRO A 18 -4.56 17.31 9.04
N ALA A 19 -4.01 16.89 10.19
CA ALA A 19 -2.70 17.32 10.70
C ALA A 19 -1.59 16.32 10.33
N PHE A 20 -1.57 15.84 9.08
CA PHE A 20 -0.56 14.92 8.57
C PHE A 20 0.86 15.46 8.81
N CYS A 21 1.65 14.76 9.64
CA CYS A 21 3.02 15.11 10.01
C CYS A 21 3.22 16.52 10.60
N ALA A 22 2.17 17.20 11.05
CA ALA A 22 2.24 18.58 11.54
C ALA A 22 3.26 18.76 12.69
N TYR A 23 3.43 17.77 13.56
CA TYR A 23 4.45 17.82 14.60
C TYR A 23 5.88 17.88 14.04
N ALA A 24 6.15 17.12 12.97
CA ALA A 24 7.45 17.13 12.33
C ALA A 24 7.73 18.49 11.64
N GLU A 25 6.70 19.11 11.05
CA GLU A 25 6.79 20.45 10.48
C GLU A 25 7.10 21.51 11.55
N VAL A 26 6.41 21.44 12.70
CA VAL A 26 6.67 22.33 13.84
C VAL A 26 8.10 22.13 14.36
N LEU A 27 8.56 20.90 14.48
CA LEU A 27 9.91 20.59 14.92
C LEU A 27 10.96 21.15 13.96
N GLU A 28 10.82 20.91 12.64
CA GLU A 28 11.74 21.45 11.64
C GLU A 28 11.81 22.97 11.68
N ASN A 29 10.66 23.63 11.74
CA ASN A 29 10.59 25.09 11.82
C ASN A 29 11.24 25.61 13.10
N THR A 30 11.06 24.94 14.23
CA THR A 30 11.69 25.30 15.50
C THR A 30 13.21 25.18 15.45
N LEU A 31 13.73 24.05 14.91
CA LEU A 31 15.16 23.85 14.76
C LEU A 31 15.79 24.90 13.84
N ARG A 32 15.13 25.17 12.71
CA ARG A 32 15.57 26.21 11.77
C ARG A 32 15.60 27.60 12.40
N ALA A 33 14.55 27.96 13.19
CA ALA A 33 14.50 29.24 13.91
C ALA A 33 15.60 29.37 14.96
N GLN A 34 16.08 28.26 15.53
CA GLN A 34 17.18 28.21 16.47
C GLN A 34 18.56 28.17 15.78
N GLY A 35 18.62 28.25 14.44
CA GLY A 35 19.87 28.29 13.68
C GLY A 35 20.49 26.92 13.41
N TRP A 36 19.75 25.82 13.57
CA TRP A 36 20.23 24.49 13.19
C TRP A 36 20.17 24.32 11.67
N PRO A 37 21.28 24.04 10.99
CA PRO A 37 21.27 23.82 9.54
C PRO A 37 20.57 22.50 9.20
N ALA A 38 19.72 22.51 8.17
CA ALA A 38 19.11 21.28 7.69
C ALA A 38 20.13 20.48 6.84
N LEU A 39 20.33 19.21 7.16
CA LEU A 39 21.10 18.27 6.33
C LEU A 39 20.30 17.83 5.10
N LEU A 40 19.02 17.51 5.32
CA LEU A 40 18.03 17.19 4.30
C LEU A 40 16.74 17.96 4.60
N PRO A 41 15.91 18.24 3.58
CA PRO A 41 14.54 18.72 3.81
C PRO A 41 13.72 17.72 4.64
N LEU A 42 12.70 18.23 5.35
CA LEU A 42 11.70 17.38 6.00
C LEU A 42 11.11 16.38 4.99
N GLU A 43 11.17 15.12 5.32
CA GLU A 43 10.42 14.07 4.62
C GLU A 43 9.26 13.58 5.48
N SER A 44 8.08 13.48 4.86
CA SER A 44 6.86 13.01 5.52
C SER A 44 6.41 11.67 4.97
N ILE A 45 6.56 10.62 5.77
CA ILE A 45 6.26 9.24 5.39
C ILE A 45 4.81 8.91 5.74
N HIS A 46 4.03 8.59 4.71
CA HIS A 46 2.66 8.14 4.86
C HIS A 46 2.59 6.68 5.29
N GLN A 47 1.90 6.43 6.41
CA GLN A 47 1.56 5.09 6.91
C GLN A 47 2.78 4.13 6.98
N GLN A 48 3.92 4.63 7.42
CA GLN A 48 5.16 3.87 7.57
C GLN A 48 5.63 3.20 6.26
N SER A 49 5.42 3.87 5.11
CA SER A 49 5.85 3.36 3.81
C SER A 49 7.34 3.01 3.80
N SER A 50 7.66 1.72 3.71
CA SER A 50 9.04 1.25 3.64
C SER A 50 9.78 1.75 2.41
N GLN A 51 9.06 2.02 1.32
CA GLN A 51 9.64 2.57 0.10
C GLN A 51 10.07 4.03 0.29
N GLN A 52 9.22 4.85 0.92
CA GLN A 52 9.56 6.24 1.23
C GLN A 52 10.71 6.28 2.24
N PHE A 53 10.67 5.44 3.27
CA PHE A 53 11.73 5.34 4.25
C PHE A 53 13.08 4.91 3.63
N ALA A 54 13.08 3.90 2.76
CA ALA A 54 14.28 3.45 2.07
C ALA A 54 14.84 4.50 1.10
N ARG A 55 13.96 5.31 0.46
CA ARG A 55 14.39 6.44 -0.36
C ARG A 55 15.10 7.48 0.51
N TRP A 56 14.44 7.93 1.57
CA TRP A 56 15.03 8.88 2.51
C TRP A 56 16.36 8.38 3.08
N GLY A 57 16.48 7.08 3.38
CA GLY A 57 17.73 6.48 3.85
C GLY A 57 18.87 6.56 2.83
N ARG A 58 18.59 6.41 1.55
CA ARG A 58 19.60 6.61 0.49
C ARG A 58 20.02 8.07 0.39
N ASP A 59 19.06 9.00 0.45
CA ASP A 59 19.34 10.43 0.40
C ASP A 59 20.16 10.87 1.61
N LEU A 60 19.89 10.30 2.79
CA LEU A 60 20.66 10.52 4.01
C LEU A 60 22.10 9.99 3.88
N ALA A 61 22.27 8.76 3.39
CA ALA A 61 23.58 8.17 3.16
C ALA A 61 24.42 9.01 2.18
N GLN A 62 23.79 9.51 1.12
CA GLN A 62 24.44 10.40 0.16
C GLN A 62 24.86 11.73 0.80
N ALA A 63 23.99 12.32 1.62
CA ALA A 63 24.29 13.60 2.30
C ALA A 63 25.41 13.47 3.33
N LEU A 64 25.52 12.31 3.99
CA LEU A 64 26.58 12.01 4.96
C LEU A 64 27.90 11.56 4.29
N GLY A 65 27.85 11.10 3.04
CA GLY A 65 28.99 10.52 2.34
C GLY A 65 29.40 9.14 2.84
N GLU A 66 28.55 8.47 3.61
CA GLU A 66 28.81 7.14 4.17
C GLU A 66 27.54 6.28 4.19
N PRO A 67 27.66 4.94 4.18
CA PRO A 67 26.52 4.04 4.28
C PRO A 67 25.78 4.22 5.62
N VAL A 68 24.46 4.33 5.55
CA VAL A 68 23.59 4.36 6.74
C VAL A 68 22.80 3.06 6.81
N VAL A 69 22.92 2.34 7.92
CA VAL A 69 22.10 1.17 8.21
C VAL A 69 20.82 1.63 8.89
N LEU A 70 19.69 1.44 8.23
CA LEU A 70 18.37 1.76 8.77
C LEU A 70 17.63 0.45 9.04
N ASP A 71 17.20 0.27 10.27
CA ASP A 71 16.56 -0.96 10.75
C ASP A 71 15.06 -0.80 11.04
N HIS A 72 14.43 0.25 10.50
CA HIS A 72 12.99 0.41 10.65
C HIS A 72 12.23 -0.68 9.89
N VAL A 73 11.59 -1.56 10.64
CA VAL A 73 10.66 -2.57 10.12
C VAL A 73 9.24 -2.12 10.45
N PRO A 74 8.41 -1.80 9.43
CA PRO A 74 7.01 -1.47 9.67
C PRO A 74 6.30 -2.63 10.37
N ARG A 75 5.47 -2.32 11.37
CA ARG A 75 4.56 -3.34 11.93
C ARG A 75 3.55 -3.72 10.86
N MET A 76 3.65 -4.94 10.36
CA MET A 76 2.64 -5.47 9.45
C MET A 76 1.50 -6.08 10.25
N PRO A 77 0.24 -5.89 9.80
CA PRO A 77 -0.88 -6.67 10.30
C PRO A 77 -0.63 -8.17 10.08
N PRO A 78 -1.22 -9.04 10.90
CA PRO A 78 -1.22 -10.48 10.62
C PRO A 78 -1.75 -10.74 9.21
N THR A 79 -1.03 -11.56 8.45
CA THR A 79 -1.46 -11.97 7.12
C THR A 79 -2.37 -13.18 7.19
N THR A 80 -3.27 -13.29 6.21
CA THR A 80 -4.09 -14.46 5.93
C THR A 80 -3.65 -15.03 4.60
N GLU A 81 -3.67 -16.34 4.48
CA GLU A 81 -3.44 -17.01 3.21
C GLU A 81 -4.70 -16.92 2.35
N LEU A 82 -4.53 -16.43 1.12
CA LEU A 82 -5.55 -16.38 0.08
C LEU A 82 -5.12 -17.31 -1.05
N THR A 83 -6.05 -18.05 -1.61
CA THR A 83 -5.77 -18.95 -2.76
C THR A 83 -6.29 -18.33 -4.05
N LEU A 84 -5.48 -18.30 -5.10
CA LEU A 84 -5.91 -17.88 -6.44
C LEU A 84 -6.95 -18.87 -6.97
N MET A 85 -8.17 -18.39 -7.22
CA MET A 85 -9.28 -19.19 -7.75
C MET A 85 -9.36 -19.10 -9.27
N ALA A 86 -9.20 -17.90 -9.79
CA ALA A 86 -9.32 -17.62 -11.22
C ALA A 86 -8.47 -16.43 -11.62
N ARG A 87 -8.06 -16.40 -12.88
CA ARG A 87 -7.36 -15.28 -13.50
C ARG A 87 -7.92 -15.02 -14.89
N GLN A 88 -7.90 -13.75 -15.28
CA GLN A 88 -8.22 -13.33 -16.64
C GLN A 88 -7.12 -12.41 -17.14
N ASP A 89 -6.36 -12.89 -18.11
CA ASP A 89 -5.24 -12.16 -18.69
C ASP A 89 -5.72 -11.24 -19.82
N TYR A 90 -5.15 -10.05 -19.83
CA TYR A 90 -5.30 -9.08 -20.91
C TYR A 90 -3.93 -8.89 -21.54
N ILE A 91 -3.73 -9.57 -22.66
CA ILE A 91 -2.52 -9.53 -23.48
C ILE A 91 -2.93 -8.85 -24.79
N GLY A 92 -2.48 -7.65 -25.02
CA GLY A 92 -2.78 -6.98 -26.28
C GLY A 92 -2.54 -5.47 -26.26
N GLY A 93 -2.13 -4.93 -27.40
CA GLY A 93 -1.78 -3.53 -27.57
C GLY A 93 -0.35 -3.21 -27.13
N THR A 94 -0.06 -1.94 -26.95
CA THR A 94 1.28 -1.41 -26.61
C THR A 94 1.51 -1.33 -25.10
N GLY A 95 0.63 -1.91 -24.28
CA GLY A 95 0.67 -1.84 -22.81
C GLY A 95 1.34 -3.06 -22.16
N GLU A 96 1.77 -2.87 -20.92
CA GLU A 96 2.30 -3.95 -20.10
C GLU A 96 1.22 -5.02 -19.81
N PRO A 97 1.60 -6.31 -19.70
CA PRO A 97 0.68 -7.38 -19.34
C PRO A 97 -0.13 -7.04 -18.11
N THR A 98 -1.42 -7.31 -18.17
CA THR A 98 -2.37 -7.01 -17.09
C THR A 98 -3.26 -8.21 -16.86
N ALA A 99 -3.60 -8.52 -15.61
CA ALA A 99 -4.56 -9.56 -15.29
C ALA A 99 -5.53 -9.12 -14.19
N ILE A 100 -6.75 -9.65 -14.25
CA ILE A 100 -7.68 -9.67 -13.13
C ILE A 100 -7.48 -11.00 -12.40
N LEU A 101 -7.23 -10.92 -11.10
CA LEU A 101 -6.98 -12.07 -10.23
C LEU A 101 -8.07 -12.13 -9.17
N ARG A 102 -8.70 -13.31 -9.04
CA ARG A 102 -9.71 -13.61 -8.01
C ARG A 102 -9.16 -14.59 -7.01
N PHE A 103 -9.29 -14.24 -5.74
CA PHE A 103 -8.81 -15.07 -4.63
C PHE A 103 -9.99 -15.51 -3.75
N SER A 104 -9.91 -16.74 -3.23
CA SER A 104 -10.76 -17.19 -2.14
C SER A 104 -10.29 -16.52 -0.84
N TRP A 105 -11.23 -16.34 0.06
CA TRP A 105 -10.98 -15.86 1.40
C TRP A 105 -11.48 -16.91 2.40
N PRO A 106 -10.65 -17.42 3.33
CA PRO A 106 -11.03 -18.53 4.21
C PRO A 106 -12.31 -18.31 5.04
N ALA A 107 -12.64 -17.03 5.31
CA ALA A 107 -13.88 -16.68 6.04
C ALA A 107 -15.15 -16.73 5.15
N LEU A 108 -15.02 -16.85 3.82
CA LEU A 108 -16.14 -16.93 2.88
C LEU A 108 -16.58 -18.40 2.64
N ASP A 109 -15.72 -19.36 2.96
CA ASP A 109 -15.96 -20.79 2.73
C ASP A 109 -16.80 -21.46 3.84
N GLY A 110 -17.49 -20.70 4.70
CA GLY A 110 -18.34 -21.25 5.76
C GLY A 110 -17.58 -21.89 6.93
N GLY A 111 -16.25 -21.79 6.98
CA GLY A 111 -15.43 -22.25 8.06
C GLY A 111 -15.57 -21.42 9.33
N ALA A 112 -15.34 -22.05 10.50
CA ALA A 112 -15.44 -21.41 11.80
C ALA A 112 -14.54 -20.16 11.84
N ARG A 113 -15.15 -19.00 12.05
CA ARG A 113 -14.48 -17.69 12.12
C ARG A 113 -13.40 -17.71 13.20
N PRO A 114 -12.12 -17.44 12.89
CA PRO A 114 -11.12 -17.20 13.92
C PRO A 114 -11.58 -16.01 14.78
N ARG A 115 -11.71 -16.23 16.08
CA ARG A 115 -12.04 -15.16 17.04
C ARG A 115 -10.92 -14.13 17.00
N GLY A 116 -11.27 -12.89 16.63
CA GLY A 116 -10.35 -11.74 16.72
C GLY A 116 -9.91 -11.11 15.41
N HIS A 117 -10.25 -11.65 14.23
CA HIS A 117 -9.93 -11.03 12.93
C HIS A 117 -11.17 -10.47 12.24
N SER A 118 -11.22 -9.15 12.09
CA SER A 118 -12.27 -8.39 11.37
C SER A 118 -12.20 -8.59 9.85
N LEU A 119 -11.91 -9.81 9.38
CA LEU A 119 -11.62 -10.10 7.97
C LEU A 119 -12.88 -10.34 7.12
N ALA A 120 -14.07 -10.29 7.73
CA ALA A 120 -15.34 -10.53 7.04
C ALA A 120 -15.95 -9.28 6.37
N ARG A 121 -15.28 -8.14 6.42
CA ARG A 121 -15.85 -6.88 5.91
C ARG A 121 -14.79 -6.12 5.13
N PHE A 122 -14.82 -6.26 3.83
CA PHE A 122 -14.13 -5.37 2.91
C PHE A 122 -15.12 -4.93 1.82
N SER A 123 -14.83 -3.82 1.22
CA SER A 123 -15.63 -3.22 0.15
C SER A 123 -14.73 -2.92 -1.06
N ALA A 124 -15.31 -2.81 -2.23
CA ALA A 124 -14.62 -2.27 -3.38
C ALA A 124 -14.02 -0.89 -3.02
N GLY A 125 -12.79 -0.65 -3.44
CA GLY A 125 -12.04 0.56 -3.07
C GLY A 125 -11.16 0.42 -1.83
N ASP A 126 -11.41 -0.55 -0.94
CA ASP A 126 -10.43 -0.93 0.09
C ASP A 126 -9.14 -1.47 -0.53
N LEU A 127 -8.11 -1.65 0.26
CA LEU A 127 -6.81 -2.12 -0.19
C LEU A 127 -6.55 -3.54 0.32
N VAL A 128 -5.94 -4.36 -0.51
CA VAL A 128 -5.27 -5.58 -0.07
C VAL A 128 -3.76 -5.36 -0.09
N GLY A 129 -3.11 -5.58 1.05
CA GLY A 129 -1.66 -5.61 1.18
C GLY A 129 -1.17 -7.03 0.93
N ILE A 130 -0.39 -7.24 -0.12
CA ILE A 130 0.18 -8.54 -0.49
C ILE A 130 1.67 -8.53 -0.18
N VAL A 131 2.12 -9.56 0.53
CA VAL A 131 3.53 -9.76 0.89
C VAL A 131 4.14 -10.76 -0.08
N PRO A 132 4.93 -10.31 -1.06
CA PRO A 132 5.53 -11.23 -2.02
C PRO A 132 6.66 -12.04 -1.37
N PRO A 133 6.95 -13.26 -1.84
CA PRO A 133 8.07 -14.05 -1.36
C PRO A 133 9.39 -13.27 -1.44
N GLY A 134 10.22 -13.41 -0.42
CA GLY A 134 11.52 -12.74 -0.34
C GLY A 134 11.46 -11.25 0.03
N SER A 135 10.30 -10.72 0.43
CA SER A 135 10.15 -9.32 0.88
C SER A 135 9.30 -9.25 2.14
N ALA A 136 9.73 -8.40 3.08
CA ALA A 136 8.92 -8.00 4.24
C ALA A 136 8.02 -6.79 3.93
N VAL A 137 8.08 -6.24 2.72
CA VAL A 137 7.38 -5.02 2.34
C VAL A 137 6.15 -5.36 1.51
N PRO A 138 4.93 -5.10 2.02
CA PRO A 138 3.71 -5.36 1.28
C PRO A 138 3.55 -4.40 0.08
N ARG A 139 2.85 -4.85 -0.94
CA ARG A 139 2.36 -4.00 -2.03
C ARG A 139 0.85 -3.95 -1.96
N PHE A 140 0.31 -2.75 -2.16
CA PHE A 140 -1.12 -2.51 -2.03
C PHE A 140 -1.80 -2.46 -3.39
N TYR A 141 -2.93 -3.17 -3.47
CA TYR A 141 -3.82 -3.17 -4.63
C TYR A 141 -5.23 -2.79 -4.18
N SER A 142 -5.89 -1.96 -4.98
CA SER A 142 -7.29 -1.60 -4.71
C SER A 142 -8.21 -2.77 -5.06
N LEU A 143 -9.16 -3.05 -4.18
CA LEU A 143 -10.14 -4.11 -4.36
C LEU A 143 -11.20 -3.71 -5.40
N ALA A 144 -11.43 -4.61 -6.35
CA ALA A 144 -12.47 -4.52 -7.36
C ALA A 144 -13.77 -5.25 -6.93
N SER A 145 -13.79 -5.82 -5.71
CA SER A 145 -14.92 -6.55 -5.17
C SER A 145 -15.16 -6.19 -3.71
N GLY A 146 -16.30 -6.57 -3.17
CA GLY A 146 -16.62 -6.53 -1.75
C GLY A 146 -16.85 -7.91 -1.16
N ALA A 147 -16.89 -8.03 0.16
CA ALA A 147 -17.11 -9.30 0.86
C ALA A 147 -18.41 -10.02 0.46
N LYS A 148 -19.43 -9.26 0.02
CA LYS A 148 -20.72 -9.80 -0.48
C LYS A 148 -20.58 -10.59 -1.79
N ASP A 149 -19.51 -10.35 -2.55
CA ASP A 149 -19.30 -10.98 -3.87
C ASP A 149 -18.72 -12.40 -3.74
N GLY A 150 -18.33 -12.80 -2.53
CA GLY A 150 -17.82 -14.14 -2.24
C GLY A 150 -16.36 -14.39 -2.64
N PHE A 151 -15.68 -13.39 -3.17
CA PHE A 151 -14.27 -13.44 -3.55
C PHE A 151 -13.60 -12.09 -3.38
N LEU A 152 -12.28 -12.08 -3.38
CA LEU A 152 -11.46 -10.87 -3.42
C LEU A 152 -10.88 -10.73 -4.83
N GLU A 153 -11.11 -9.59 -5.46
CA GLU A 153 -10.64 -9.32 -6.84
C GLU A 153 -9.72 -8.11 -6.90
N ILE A 154 -8.63 -8.26 -7.64
CA ILE A 154 -7.70 -7.17 -7.94
C ILE A 154 -7.33 -7.16 -9.43
N CYS A 155 -6.96 -6.00 -9.94
CA CYS A 155 -6.33 -5.86 -11.25
C CYS A 155 -4.83 -5.57 -11.06
N VAL A 156 -4.00 -6.38 -11.69
CA VAL A 156 -2.54 -6.29 -11.60
C VAL A 156 -1.96 -6.02 -12.97
N ARG A 157 -1.22 -4.91 -13.11
CA ARG A 157 -0.39 -4.62 -14.28
C ARG A 157 1.06 -4.95 -13.96
N LEU A 158 1.75 -5.57 -14.89
CA LEU A 158 3.18 -5.83 -14.75
C LEU A 158 3.94 -4.51 -14.59
N LEU A 159 4.74 -4.43 -13.56
CA LEU A 159 5.75 -3.40 -13.42
C LEU A 159 7.10 -4.05 -13.74
N PRO A 160 7.80 -3.65 -14.80
CA PRO A 160 9.11 -4.20 -15.13
C PRO A 160 10.07 -4.13 -13.93
N GLY A 161 10.63 -5.28 -13.54
CA GLY A 161 11.45 -5.39 -12.33
C GLY A 161 10.69 -5.37 -11.00
N GLY A 162 9.36 -5.27 -11.03
CA GLY A 162 8.52 -5.25 -9.83
C GLY A 162 8.32 -6.66 -9.24
N LEU A 163 8.86 -6.91 -8.05
CA LEU A 163 8.81 -8.21 -7.38
C LEU A 163 7.38 -8.74 -7.23
N CYS A 164 6.46 -7.92 -6.71
CA CYS A 164 5.10 -8.36 -6.40
C CYS A 164 4.25 -8.56 -7.66
N SER A 165 4.29 -7.65 -8.62
CA SER A 165 3.53 -7.80 -9.87
C SER A 165 3.99 -8.99 -10.70
N THR A 166 5.31 -9.24 -10.74
CA THR A 166 5.88 -10.43 -11.39
C THR A 166 5.41 -11.72 -10.71
N HIS A 167 5.47 -11.76 -9.36
CA HIS A 167 4.98 -12.90 -8.59
C HIS A 167 3.48 -13.16 -8.86
N LEU A 168 2.64 -12.13 -8.75
CA LEU A 168 1.19 -12.26 -8.95
C LEU A 168 0.81 -12.71 -10.36
N LEU A 169 1.48 -12.17 -11.37
CA LEU A 169 1.22 -12.57 -12.76
C LEU A 169 1.80 -13.96 -13.11
N GLY A 170 2.70 -14.49 -12.28
CA GLY A 170 3.20 -15.86 -12.39
C GLY A 170 2.30 -16.91 -11.75
N LEU A 171 1.38 -16.52 -10.86
CA LEU A 171 0.53 -17.47 -10.12
C LEU A 171 -0.40 -18.27 -11.02
N GLN A 172 -0.60 -19.53 -10.64
CA GLN A 172 -1.60 -20.41 -11.22
C GLN A 172 -2.77 -20.62 -10.25
N PRO A 173 -3.98 -20.93 -10.74
CA PRO A 173 -5.10 -21.31 -9.87
C PRO A 173 -4.70 -22.42 -8.89
N GLY A 174 -5.05 -22.25 -7.63
CA GLY A 174 -4.67 -23.12 -6.51
C GLY A 174 -3.45 -22.64 -5.71
N GLU A 175 -2.68 -21.69 -6.22
CA GLU A 175 -1.50 -21.17 -5.49
C GLU A 175 -1.88 -20.11 -4.45
N PRO A 176 -1.20 -20.12 -3.28
CA PRO A 176 -1.49 -19.23 -2.18
C PRO A 176 -0.68 -17.93 -2.24
N ILE A 177 -1.24 -16.88 -1.62
CA ILE A 177 -0.52 -15.63 -1.29
C ILE A 177 -0.76 -15.25 0.17
N ALA A 178 0.22 -14.57 0.78
CA ALA A 178 0.05 -13.96 2.10
C ALA A 178 -0.44 -12.51 1.95
N ALA A 179 -1.59 -12.20 2.53
CA ALA A 179 -2.23 -10.90 2.37
C ALA A 179 -2.99 -10.45 3.62
N PHE A 180 -3.31 -9.16 3.68
CA PHE A 180 -4.19 -8.56 4.68
C PHE A 180 -5.03 -7.44 4.06
N ILE A 181 -6.20 -7.18 4.66
CA ILE A 181 -7.07 -6.08 4.22
C ILE A 181 -6.74 -4.80 4.98
N ARG A 182 -6.81 -3.70 4.27
CA ARG A 182 -6.69 -2.35 4.81
C ARG A 182 -7.85 -1.50 4.32
N SER A 183 -8.64 -1.00 5.25
CA SER A 183 -9.73 -0.08 4.93
C SER A 183 -9.21 1.19 4.26
N ASN A 184 -9.95 1.69 3.27
CA ASN A 184 -9.64 2.92 2.55
C ASN A 184 -10.88 3.84 2.50
N PRO A 185 -11.27 4.44 3.63
CA PRO A 185 -12.48 5.26 3.71
C PRO A 185 -12.46 6.49 2.80
N GLY A 186 -11.25 6.94 2.39
CA GLY A 186 -11.10 8.03 1.42
C GLY A 186 -11.47 7.68 -0.02
N PHE A 187 -11.64 6.37 -0.33
CA PHE A 187 -12.03 5.89 -1.65
C PHE A 187 -13.10 4.81 -1.52
N SER A 188 -14.33 5.23 -1.26
CA SER A 188 -15.49 4.35 -1.07
C SER A 188 -16.67 4.86 -1.86
N MET A 189 -17.61 3.95 -2.16
CA MET A 189 -18.86 4.30 -2.84
C MET A 189 -19.64 5.33 -2.01
N PRO A 190 -19.93 6.51 -2.55
CA PRO A 190 -20.79 7.48 -1.87
C PRO A 190 -22.23 6.93 -1.75
N GLY A 191 -22.97 7.44 -0.76
CA GLY A 191 -24.35 7.00 -0.52
C GLY A 191 -25.25 7.15 -1.75
N LYS A 192 -26.18 6.23 -1.92
CA LYS A 192 -27.03 5.94 -3.10
C LYS A 192 -27.89 7.10 -3.67
N ARG A 193 -27.82 8.31 -3.16
CA ARG A 193 -28.69 9.43 -3.55
C ARG A 193 -28.05 10.46 -4.48
N ARG A 194 -26.82 10.24 -4.95
CA ARG A 194 -26.15 11.21 -5.82
C ARG A 194 -25.76 10.56 -7.15
N PRO A 195 -25.93 11.27 -8.27
CA PRO A 195 -25.34 10.83 -9.54
C PRO A 195 -23.85 10.65 -9.38
N LEU A 196 -23.31 9.58 -9.91
CA LEU A 196 -21.89 9.24 -9.81
C LEU A 196 -21.30 9.12 -11.22
N LEU A 197 -20.25 9.89 -11.49
CA LEU A 197 -19.43 9.73 -12.67
C LEU A 197 -18.12 9.06 -12.28
N LEU A 198 -17.86 7.87 -12.83
CA LEU A 198 -16.64 7.10 -12.60
C LEU A 198 -15.67 7.33 -13.77
N ILE A 199 -14.49 7.83 -13.48
CA ILE A 199 -13.45 8.07 -14.49
C ILE A 199 -12.19 7.32 -14.03
N GLY A 200 -11.70 6.39 -14.85
CA GLY A 200 -10.51 5.62 -14.56
C GLY A 200 -9.76 5.26 -15.82
N ALA A 201 -8.47 4.91 -15.66
CA ALA A 201 -7.62 4.46 -16.74
C ALA A 201 -6.73 3.29 -16.28
N GLY A 202 -6.45 2.34 -17.17
CA GLY A 202 -5.61 1.18 -16.89
C GLY A 202 -6.09 0.37 -15.67
N ALA A 203 -5.17 -0.09 -14.83
CA ALA A 203 -5.51 -0.85 -13.61
C ALA A 203 -6.35 -0.06 -12.60
N GLY A 204 -6.39 1.28 -12.69
CA GLY A 204 -7.27 2.13 -11.87
C GLY A 204 -8.77 1.97 -12.15
N MET A 205 -9.15 1.27 -13.22
CA MET A 205 -10.55 0.90 -13.50
C MET A 205 -11.09 -0.16 -12.52
N ALA A 206 -10.23 -1.00 -11.95
CA ALA A 206 -10.64 -2.14 -11.14
C ALA A 206 -11.55 -1.76 -9.96
N PRO A 207 -11.14 -0.85 -9.05
CA PRO A 207 -12.00 -0.48 -7.93
C PRO A 207 -13.28 0.24 -8.39
N LEU A 208 -13.27 0.94 -9.54
CA LEU A 208 -14.45 1.59 -10.10
C LEU A 208 -15.46 0.55 -10.63
N ALA A 209 -14.98 -0.53 -11.23
CA ALA A 209 -15.83 -1.66 -11.63
C ALA A 209 -16.53 -2.30 -10.42
N GLY A 210 -15.85 -2.38 -9.28
CA GLY A 210 -16.43 -2.89 -8.03
C GLY A 210 -17.50 -1.99 -7.40
N PHE A 211 -17.65 -0.76 -7.88
CA PHE A 211 -18.71 0.15 -7.44
C PHE A 211 -20.04 -0.03 -8.23
N ILE A 212 -20.04 -0.74 -9.33
CA ILE A 212 -21.21 -1.00 -10.20
C ILE A 212 -21.88 -2.31 -9.79
#